data_7837215bec0173f4637975f95c715cd4
#
_entry.id   7837215bec0173f4637975f95c715cd4
#
_cell.length_a   1.000
_cell.length_b   1.000
_cell.length_c   1.000
_cell.angle_alpha   90.00
_cell.angle_beta   90.00
_cell.angle_gamma   90.00
#
_symmetry.space_group_name_H-M   'P 1'
#
loop_
_entity.id
_entity.type
_entity.pdbx_description
1 polymer ?
#
loop_
_entity_poly.entity_id
_entity_poly.type
_entity_poly.pdbx_seq_one_letter_code
_entity_poly.pdbx_strand_id
1 'polypeptide(L)'
;MVSVLVQLVFLTSVSGGDTKLSKADEGFPVTSSNEESAKERGMEDKERLTEEEGKYLLSVARKTIDQALSGKEGPEIGDSDLPALFDEQRGTFVTLTIGGNLRGCIGHIIPQEALIEGIRINAINAAFKDPRFRPLNKNEWKRVKIEISILTEPKSLSYSDADDLLKKLQPGIDGVIIKKGYHQSTFLPQVWEQLPRKEEFLNHLCLKAGLDGDEWKKGRIEVSTYQAQAFEE
;
A
#
# COMPACT_ATOMS: atom_id res chain seq x y z
N MET A 1 -19.04 10.52 0.97
CA MET A 1 -17.68 10.51 0.43
C MET A 1 -16.75 10.22 1.59
N VAL A 2 -16.23 9.01 1.68
CA VAL A 2 -15.32 8.62 2.77
C VAL A 2 -13.94 8.50 2.14
N SER A 3 -13.12 9.54 2.29
CA SER A 3 -11.70 9.48 2.00
C SER A 3 -11.05 8.60 3.06
N VAL A 4 -10.66 7.38 2.68
CA VAL A 4 -9.95 6.47 3.59
C VAL A 4 -8.49 6.90 3.61
N LEU A 5 -8.13 7.68 4.60
CA LEU A 5 -6.75 8.07 4.87
C LEU A 5 -6.00 6.85 5.38
N VAL A 6 -5.10 6.31 4.56
CA VAL A 6 -4.21 5.23 4.99
C VAL A 6 -3.17 5.83 5.93
N GLN A 7 -3.36 5.66 7.23
CA GLN A 7 -2.29 5.88 8.20
C GLN A 7 -1.37 4.65 8.20
N LEU A 8 -0.23 4.74 7.54
CA LEU A 8 0.89 3.86 7.84
C LEU A 8 1.38 4.25 9.25
N VAL A 9 1.14 3.40 10.22
CA VAL A 9 1.72 3.55 11.56
C VAL A 9 3.15 3.06 11.48
N PHE A 10 4.11 3.97 11.31
CA PHE A 10 5.50 3.68 11.61
C PHE A 10 5.63 3.66 13.14
N LEU A 11 5.75 2.49 13.71
CA LEU A 11 6.25 2.32 15.06
C LEU A 11 7.75 2.67 15.05
N THR A 12 8.09 3.84 15.60
CA THR A 12 9.47 4.16 15.94
C THR A 12 9.96 3.13 16.94
N SER A 13 10.98 2.36 16.57
CA SER A 13 11.68 1.45 17.49
C SER A 13 12.31 2.24 18.61
N VAL A 14 11.83 2.04 19.84
CA VAL A 14 12.55 2.39 21.05
C VAL A 14 13.60 1.30 21.25
N SER A 15 14.87 1.67 21.13
CA SER A 15 16.00 0.83 21.47
C SER A 15 16.12 0.72 23.00
N GLY A 16 16.32 -0.50 23.48
CA GLY A 16 16.81 -0.71 24.84
C GLY A 16 16.64 -2.14 25.33
N GLY A 17 17.75 -2.88 25.46
CA GLY A 17 17.80 -4.06 26.31
C GLY A 17 18.44 -5.31 25.71
N ASP A 18 19.74 -5.44 25.90
CA ASP A 18 20.51 -6.67 25.71
C ASP A 18 19.89 -7.86 26.42
N THR A 19 19.71 -8.98 25.75
CA THR A 19 19.75 -10.30 26.35
C THR A 19 20.32 -11.32 25.37
N LYS A 20 21.52 -11.82 25.69
CA LYS A 20 22.14 -12.99 25.09
C LYS A 20 21.26 -14.21 25.30
N LEU A 21 20.96 -14.94 24.21
CA LEU A 21 20.62 -16.36 24.28
C LEU A 21 21.29 -17.14 23.15
N SER A 22 21.78 -18.29 23.57
CA SER A 22 22.67 -19.22 22.94
C SER A 22 22.15 -19.91 21.68
N LYS A 23 23.13 -20.30 20.82
CA LYS A 23 23.03 -21.19 19.66
C LYS A 23 22.30 -22.50 19.98
N ALA A 24 21.37 -22.87 19.10
CA ALA A 24 21.15 -24.26 18.70
C ALA A 24 20.93 -24.27 17.18
N ASP A 25 21.87 -24.93 16.53
CA ASP A 25 21.97 -25.21 15.12
C ASP A 25 21.12 -26.46 14.85
N GLU A 26 20.16 -26.40 13.91
CA GLU A 26 19.72 -27.56 13.15
C GLU A 26 19.04 -27.07 11.86
N GLY A 27 19.76 -27.26 10.75
CA GLY A 27 19.31 -26.89 9.41
C GLY A 27 18.24 -27.83 8.89
N PHE A 28 17.14 -27.24 8.39
CA PHE A 28 16.27 -27.87 7.42
C PHE A 28 16.49 -27.23 6.05
N PRO A 29 16.60 -28.01 4.98
CA PRO A 29 16.77 -27.46 3.65
C PRO A 29 15.46 -26.81 3.20
N VAL A 30 15.47 -25.50 3.06
CA VAL A 30 14.39 -24.75 2.42
C VAL A 30 14.48 -25.03 0.93
N THR A 31 13.56 -25.81 0.41
CA THR A 31 13.46 -26.07 -1.02
C THR A 31 12.94 -24.81 -1.71
N SER A 32 13.71 -24.28 -2.63
CA SER A 32 13.49 -23.06 -3.42
C SER A 32 12.21 -23.06 -4.30
N SER A 33 11.44 -24.13 -4.30
CA SER A 33 10.22 -24.28 -5.10
C SER A 33 8.96 -23.67 -4.47
N ASN A 34 8.97 -23.30 -3.17
CA ASN A 34 7.79 -22.76 -2.49
C ASN A 34 7.72 -21.22 -2.53
N GLU A 35 8.83 -20.53 -2.73
CA GLU A 35 8.85 -19.05 -2.81
C GLU A 35 8.40 -18.55 -4.19
N GLU A 36 8.75 -19.26 -5.24
CA GLU A 36 8.34 -18.94 -6.61
C GLU A 36 6.83 -19.14 -6.84
N SER A 37 6.24 -20.19 -6.27
CA SER A 37 4.80 -20.47 -6.37
C SER A 37 3.92 -19.55 -5.53
N ALA A 38 4.46 -18.87 -4.52
CA ALA A 38 3.74 -17.87 -3.70
C ALA A 38 3.68 -16.51 -4.41
N LYS A 39 4.72 -16.15 -5.17
CA LYS A 39 4.76 -14.92 -5.98
C LYS A 39 3.79 -14.96 -7.18
N GLU A 40 3.54 -16.14 -7.76
CA GLU A 40 2.67 -16.31 -8.92
C GLU A 40 1.16 -16.29 -8.61
N ARG A 41 0.74 -16.39 -7.34
CA ARG A 41 -0.66 -16.36 -6.93
C ARG A 41 -1.23 -14.96 -6.67
N GLY A 42 -0.43 -13.94 -6.96
CA GLY A 42 -0.80 -12.55 -6.83
C GLY A 42 -1.75 -12.07 -7.94
N MET A 43 -1.50 -10.88 -8.42
CA MET A 43 -2.21 -10.20 -9.51
C MET A 43 -2.17 -11.03 -10.81
N GLU A 44 -3.30 -11.12 -11.54
CA GLU A 44 -3.33 -11.79 -12.86
C GLU A 44 -2.42 -11.05 -13.85
N ASP A 45 -1.78 -11.77 -14.77
CA ASP A 45 -0.83 -11.19 -15.73
C ASP A 45 -1.41 -10.02 -16.54
N LYS A 46 -2.69 -10.11 -16.89
CA LYS A 46 -3.42 -9.04 -17.60
C LYS A 46 -3.62 -7.76 -16.77
N GLU A 47 -3.51 -7.85 -15.44
CA GLU A 47 -3.65 -6.75 -14.51
C GLU A 47 -2.30 -6.13 -14.14
N ARG A 48 -1.20 -6.77 -14.53
CA ARG A 48 0.16 -6.33 -14.24
C ARG A 48 0.64 -5.29 -15.23
N LEU A 49 1.27 -4.27 -14.70
CA LEU A 49 2.06 -3.34 -15.49
C LEU A 49 3.49 -3.86 -15.65
N THR A 50 4.08 -3.57 -16.79
CA THR A 50 5.50 -3.76 -17.04
C THR A 50 6.34 -2.77 -16.23
N GLU A 51 7.63 -3.06 -16.05
CA GLU A 51 8.58 -2.12 -15.42
C GLU A 51 8.65 -0.77 -16.18
N GLU A 52 8.51 -0.78 -17.49
CA GLU A 52 8.52 0.45 -18.31
C GLU A 52 7.29 1.31 -18.06
N GLU A 53 6.12 0.70 -17.97
CA GLU A 53 4.86 1.38 -17.63
C GLU A 53 4.91 1.94 -16.21
N GLY A 54 5.45 1.18 -15.25
CA GLY A 54 5.66 1.65 -13.88
C GLY A 54 6.60 2.85 -13.80
N LYS A 55 7.72 2.82 -14.52
CA LYS A 55 8.66 3.96 -14.62
C LYS A 55 8.02 5.18 -15.27
N TYR A 56 7.17 4.96 -16.27
CA TYR A 56 6.41 6.05 -16.88
C TYR A 56 5.50 6.73 -15.85
N LEU A 57 4.71 5.97 -15.09
CA LEU A 57 3.82 6.49 -14.05
C LEU A 57 4.60 7.19 -12.92
N LEU A 58 5.76 6.67 -12.51
CA LEU A 58 6.67 7.38 -11.60
C LEU A 58 7.09 8.73 -12.16
N SER A 59 7.43 8.79 -13.47
CA SER A 59 7.80 10.04 -14.14
C SER A 59 6.63 11.04 -14.18
N VAL A 60 5.39 10.56 -14.32
CA VAL A 60 4.18 11.38 -14.26
C VAL A 60 4.01 11.98 -12.87
N ALA A 61 4.11 11.16 -11.80
CA ALA A 61 4.04 11.64 -10.43
C ALA A 61 5.11 12.71 -10.14
N ARG A 62 6.36 12.46 -10.55
CA ARG A 62 7.47 13.38 -10.37
C ARG A 62 7.26 14.71 -11.08
N LYS A 63 6.91 14.67 -12.36
CA LYS A 63 6.64 15.87 -13.17
C LYS A 63 5.48 16.68 -12.59
N THR A 64 4.43 16.01 -12.12
CA THR A 64 3.26 16.66 -11.52
C THR A 64 3.64 17.47 -10.27
N ILE A 65 4.43 16.89 -9.36
CA ILE A 65 4.89 17.58 -8.16
C ILE A 65 5.86 18.72 -8.51
N ASP A 66 6.79 18.50 -9.47
CA ASP A 66 7.77 19.50 -9.88
C ASP A 66 7.10 20.75 -10.47
N GLN A 67 6.09 20.56 -11.30
CA GLN A 67 5.30 21.66 -11.86
C GLN A 67 4.52 22.42 -10.79
N ALA A 68 3.88 21.70 -9.86
CA ALA A 68 3.16 22.34 -8.75
C ALA A 68 4.11 23.18 -7.87
N LEU A 69 5.32 22.68 -7.57
CA LEU A 69 6.34 23.45 -6.86
C LEU A 69 6.83 24.67 -7.63
N SER A 70 6.73 24.65 -8.96
CA SER A 70 7.10 25.75 -9.84
C SER A 70 5.97 26.74 -10.12
N GLY A 71 4.76 26.47 -9.61
CA GLY A 71 3.56 27.29 -9.84
C GLY A 71 3.01 27.15 -11.27
N LYS A 72 3.29 26.03 -11.94
CA LYS A 72 2.77 25.70 -13.27
C LYS A 72 1.60 24.70 -13.13
N GLU A 73 0.70 24.71 -14.10
CA GLU A 73 -0.29 23.63 -14.23
C GLU A 73 0.39 22.29 -14.46
N GLY A 74 -0.30 21.20 -14.07
CA GLY A 74 0.22 19.83 -14.20
C GLY A 74 0.59 19.45 -15.65
N PRO A 75 1.40 18.40 -15.87
CA PRO A 75 1.83 18.02 -17.20
C PRO A 75 0.63 17.70 -18.07
N GLU A 76 0.63 18.20 -19.31
CA GLU A 76 -0.21 17.64 -20.35
C GLU A 76 0.27 16.20 -20.58
N ILE A 77 -0.64 15.25 -20.40
CA ILE A 77 -0.40 13.87 -20.80
C ILE A 77 -0.57 13.87 -22.30
N GLY A 78 0.51 13.61 -23.03
CA GLY A 78 0.40 13.42 -24.47
C GLY A 78 -0.49 12.21 -24.76
N ASP A 79 -1.66 12.43 -25.33
CA ASP A 79 -2.73 11.43 -25.51
C ASP A 79 -2.45 10.37 -26.59
N SER A 80 -1.32 10.40 -27.27
CA SER A 80 -1.02 9.45 -28.32
C SER A 80 -0.22 8.26 -27.78
N ASP A 81 -0.82 7.08 -27.81
CA ASP A 81 -0.23 5.76 -27.59
C ASP A 81 0.03 5.37 -26.12
N LEU A 82 -0.78 5.84 -25.16
CA LEU A 82 -0.73 5.31 -23.79
C LEU A 82 -1.33 3.89 -23.74
N PRO A 83 -0.76 2.98 -22.93
CA PRO A 83 -1.36 1.69 -22.69
C PRO A 83 -2.81 1.82 -22.22
N ALA A 84 -3.72 1.01 -22.76
CA ALA A 84 -5.14 1.03 -22.39
C ALA A 84 -5.36 0.85 -20.86
N LEU A 85 -4.43 0.19 -20.20
CA LEU A 85 -4.42 -0.01 -18.76
C LEU A 85 -4.39 1.31 -17.96
N PHE A 86 -3.85 2.39 -18.53
CA PHE A 86 -3.78 3.69 -17.87
C PHE A 86 -5.14 4.42 -17.81
N ASP A 87 -6.07 4.03 -18.68
CA ASP A 87 -7.45 4.51 -18.70
C ASP A 87 -8.36 3.69 -17.76
N GLU A 88 -7.89 2.53 -17.30
CA GLU A 88 -8.66 1.73 -16.34
C GLU A 88 -8.76 2.43 -14.98
N GLN A 89 -9.89 2.25 -14.33
CA GLN A 89 -10.06 2.70 -12.96
C GLN A 89 -9.38 1.73 -11.99
N ARG A 90 -8.36 2.20 -11.29
CA ARG A 90 -7.62 1.41 -10.30
C ARG A 90 -7.36 2.20 -9.02
N GLY A 91 -7.41 1.51 -7.89
CA GLY A 91 -6.93 2.07 -6.64
C GLY A 91 -5.44 2.38 -6.73
N THR A 92 -5.03 3.55 -6.24
CA THR A 92 -3.62 3.99 -6.30
C THR A 92 -3.20 4.66 -5.02
N PHE A 93 -1.91 4.51 -4.66
CA PHE A 93 -1.25 5.29 -3.63
C PHE A 93 0.04 5.89 -4.16
N VAL A 94 0.34 7.11 -3.72
CA VAL A 94 1.64 7.74 -3.94
C VAL A 94 2.27 7.99 -2.58
N THR A 95 3.45 7.41 -2.37
CA THR A 95 4.26 7.54 -1.16
C THR A 95 5.51 8.35 -1.47
N LEU A 96 5.77 9.32 -0.63
CA LEU A 96 6.97 10.17 -0.67
C LEU A 96 7.85 9.85 0.54
N THR A 97 9.13 9.63 0.32
CA THR A 97 10.11 9.38 1.38
C THR A 97 11.32 10.30 1.26
N ILE A 98 11.98 10.59 2.40
CA ILE A 98 13.27 11.28 2.45
C ILE A 98 14.19 10.48 3.36
N GLY A 99 15.28 9.94 2.80
CA GLY A 99 16.23 9.12 3.56
C GLY A 99 15.58 7.88 4.18
N GLY A 100 14.61 7.27 3.48
CA GLY A 100 13.86 6.11 3.95
C GLY A 100 12.72 6.43 4.93
N ASN A 101 12.56 7.69 5.37
CA ASN A 101 11.47 8.07 6.28
C ASN A 101 10.28 8.61 5.49
N LEU A 102 9.07 8.27 5.93
CA LEU A 102 7.83 8.75 5.34
C LEU A 102 7.78 10.28 5.36
N ARG A 103 7.42 10.89 4.21
CA ARG A 103 7.23 12.33 4.04
C ARG A 103 5.85 12.70 3.54
N GLY A 104 5.10 11.78 3.01
CA GLY A 104 3.71 11.90 2.60
C GLY A 104 3.22 10.61 1.96
N CYS A 105 1.95 10.26 2.15
CA CYS A 105 1.34 9.10 1.52
C CYS A 105 -0.17 9.30 1.44
N ILE A 106 -0.69 9.43 0.24
CA ILE A 106 -2.13 9.56 -0.02
C ILE A 106 -2.52 8.64 -1.18
N GLY A 107 -3.72 8.09 -1.08
CA GLY A 107 -4.30 7.25 -2.12
C GLY A 107 -5.74 6.86 -1.85
N HIS A 108 -6.30 6.11 -2.80
CA HIS A 108 -7.65 5.57 -2.74
C HIS A 108 -7.62 4.08 -3.04
N ILE A 109 -8.36 3.28 -2.27
CA ILE A 109 -8.52 1.85 -2.52
C ILE A 109 -9.56 1.62 -3.62
N ILE A 110 -10.69 2.34 -3.49
CA ILE A 110 -11.76 2.30 -4.48
C ILE A 110 -11.44 3.37 -5.51
N PRO A 111 -11.24 2.99 -6.78
CA PRO A 111 -10.91 3.94 -7.83
C PRO A 111 -12.07 4.91 -8.07
N GLN A 112 -11.76 6.16 -8.36
CA GLN A 112 -12.72 7.20 -8.72
C GLN A 112 -12.41 7.79 -10.11
N GLU A 113 -11.18 7.66 -10.54
CA GLU A 113 -10.62 8.19 -11.77
C GLU A 113 -9.76 7.14 -12.48
N ALA A 114 -9.38 7.40 -13.73
CA ALA A 114 -8.42 6.60 -14.48
C ALA A 114 -7.07 6.50 -13.73
N LEU A 115 -6.36 5.39 -13.87
CA LEU A 115 -5.09 5.12 -13.18
C LEU A 115 -4.12 6.29 -13.25
N ILE A 116 -3.89 6.82 -14.46
CA ILE A 116 -2.92 7.91 -14.66
C ILE A 116 -3.34 9.20 -13.94
N GLU A 117 -4.63 9.51 -13.93
CA GLU A 117 -5.16 10.68 -13.23
C GLU A 117 -5.12 10.47 -11.72
N GLY A 118 -5.41 9.26 -11.23
CA GLY A 118 -5.26 8.87 -9.83
C GLY A 118 -3.84 9.08 -9.32
N ILE A 119 -2.82 8.71 -10.12
CA ILE A 119 -1.41 8.96 -9.79
C ILE A 119 -1.13 10.47 -9.68
N ARG A 120 -1.63 11.30 -10.61
CA ARG A 120 -1.44 12.76 -10.57
C ARG A 120 -2.07 13.38 -9.33
N ILE A 121 -3.33 13.07 -9.08
CA ILE A 121 -4.08 13.60 -7.94
C ILE A 121 -3.42 13.18 -6.63
N ASN A 122 -3.05 11.90 -6.50
CA ASN A 122 -2.44 11.38 -5.28
C ASN A 122 -1.02 11.90 -5.08
N ALA A 123 -0.25 12.18 -6.14
CA ALA A 123 1.06 12.84 -6.05
C ALA A 123 0.93 14.25 -5.46
N ILE A 124 -0.02 15.06 -5.93
CA ILE A 124 -0.31 16.39 -5.37
C ILE A 124 -0.77 16.28 -3.91
N ASN A 125 -1.67 15.36 -3.63
CA ASN A 125 -2.22 15.21 -2.29
C ASN A 125 -1.15 14.72 -1.29
N ALA A 126 -0.28 13.78 -1.67
CA ALA A 126 0.82 13.31 -0.84
C ALA A 126 1.85 14.42 -0.57
N ALA A 127 2.12 15.27 -1.57
CA ALA A 127 3.10 16.35 -1.42
C ALA A 127 2.59 17.55 -0.60
N PHE A 128 1.30 17.89 -0.74
CA PHE A 128 0.81 19.18 -0.25
C PHE A 128 -0.41 19.10 0.68
N LYS A 129 -1.10 17.96 0.74
CA LYS A 129 -2.37 17.83 1.45
C LYS A 129 -2.39 16.68 2.47
N ASP A 130 -1.28 15.99 2.69
CA ASP A 130 -1.18 15.01 3.76
C ASP A 130 -1.16 15.74 5.12
N PRO A 131 -2.20 15.57 5.97
CA PRO A 131 -2.35 16.36 7.19
C PRO A 131 -1.27 16.08 8.25
N ARG A 132 -0.51 15.02 8.09
CA ARG A 132 0.60 14.65 9.00
C ARG A 132 1.84 15.51 8.78
N PHE A 133 1.94 16.17 7.63
CA PHE A 133 3.13 16.89 7.20
C PHE A 133 2.78 18.29 6.71
N ARG A 134 3.76 19.20 6.79
CA ARG A 134 3.66 20.49 6.12
C ARG A 134 3.75 20.31 4.59
N PRO A 135 3.17 21.21 3.78
CA PRO A 135 3.35 21.17 2.34
C PRO A 135 4.82 21.06 1.95
N LEU A 136 5.10 20.20 0.97
CA LEU A 136 6.45 19.96 0.46
C LEU A 136 7.06 21.26 -0.10
N ASN A 137 8.35 21.47 0.15
CA ASN A 137 9.08 22.62 -0.38
C ASN A 137 10.20 22.17 -1.35
N LYS A 138 10.73 23.14 -2.14
CA LYS A 138 11.77 22.90 -3.16
C LYS A 138 13.07 22.29 -2.60
N ASN A 139 13.42 22.58 -1.34
CA ASN A 139 14.66 22.05 -0.75
C ASN A 139 14.50 20.58 -0.37
N GLU A 140 13.35 20.21 0.15
CA GLU A 140 13.03 18.80 0.45
C GLU A 140 12.90 17.98 -0.83
N TRP A 141 12.28 18.55 -1.87
CA TRP A 141 12.01 17.89 -3.15
C TRP A 141 13.24 17.24 -3.78
N LYS A 142 14.40 17.85 -3.67
CA LYS A 142 15.66 17.31 -4.18
C LYS A 142 16.08 15.97 -3.58
N ARG A 143 15.50 15.59 -2.43
CA ARG A 143 15.83 14.37 -1.67
C ARG A 143 14.67 13.39 -1.61
N VAL A 144 13.52 13.78 -2.16
CA VAL A 144 12.32 12.91 -2.16
C VAL A 144 12.52 11.77 -3.13
N LYS A 145 12.22 10.56 -2.67
CA LYS A 145 11.94 9.40 -3.50
C LYS A 145 10.44 9.17 -3.56
N ILE A 146 9.97 8.69 -4.71
CA ILE A 146 8.56 8.38 -4.96
C ILE A 146 8.41 6.87 -5.07
N GLU A 147 7.39 6.34 -4.42
CA GLU A 147 6.83 5.02 -4.65
C GLU A 147 5.37 5.18 -5.09
N ILE A 148 4.94 4.40 -6.07
CA ILE A 148 3.54 4.27 -6.44
C ILE A 148 3.10 2.83 -6.19
N SER A 149 1.89 2.66 -5.64
CA SER A 149 1.26 1.35 -5.49
C SER A 149 -0.04 1.35 -6.29
N ILE A 150 -0.21 0.37 -7.15
CA ILE A 150 -1.39 0.17 -8.00
C ILE A 150 -2.10 -1.07 -7.52
N LEU A 151 -3.39 -0.95 -7.21
CA LEU A 151 -4.17 -1.98 -6.54
C LEU A 151 -5.06 -2.74 -7.54
N THR A 152 -5.27 -4.02 -7.28
CA THR A 152 -6.38 -4.77 -7.88
C THR A 152 -7.71 -4.35 -7.25
N GLU A 153 -8.81 -4.67 -7.92
CA GLU A 153 -10.14 -4.50 -7.33
C GLU A 153 -10.29 -5.35 -6.06
N PRO A 154 -10.77 -4.78 -4.95
CA PRO A 154 -10.99 -5.53 -3.73
C PRO A 154 -12.05 -6.62 -3.92
N LYS A 155 -11.70 -7.86 -3.52
CA LYS A 155 -12.59 -9.03 -3.57
C LYS A 155 -13.01 -9.41 -2.15
N SER A 156 -14.31 -9.64 -1.94
CA SER A 156 -14.82 -10.09 -0.64
C SER A 156 -14.24 -11.47 -0.28
N LEU A 157 -13.73 -11.60 0.94
CA LEU A 157 -13.19 -12.83 1.50
C LEU A 157 -14.24 -13.47 2.42
N SER A 158 -14.91 -14.51 1.93
CA SER A 158 -15.82 -15.29 2.75
C SER A 158 -15.05 -16.22 3.69
N TYR A 159 -15.39 -16.23 4.98
CA TYR A 159 -14.78 -17.10 6.00
C TYR A 159 -15.83 -17.55 7.02
N SER A 160 -15.65 -18.73 7.62
CA SER A 160 -16.56 -19.31 8.59
C SER A 160 -16.29 -18.85 10.03
N ASP A 161 -15.03 -18.71 10.37
CA ASP A 161 -14.55 -18.37 11.71
C ASP A 161 -13.14 -17.74 11.66
N ALA A 162 -12.60 -17.41 12.81
CA ALA A 162 -11.29 -16.77 12.93
C ALA A 162 -10.15 -17.64 12.37
N ASP A 163 -10.21 -18.95 12.59
CA ASP A 163 -9.16 -19.88 12.11
C ASP A 163 -9.20 -20.02 10.59
N ASP A 164 -10.38 -20.03 10.00
CA ASP A 164 -10.56 -20.03 8.54
C ASP A 164 -10.08 -18.71 7.91
N LEU A 165 -10.37 -17.57 8.56
CA LEU A 165 -9.82 -16.27 8.13
C LEU A 165 -8.29 -16.29 8.11
N LEU A 166 -7.66 -16.77 9.20
CA LEU A 166 -6.20 -16.86 9.28
C LEU A 166 -5.62 -17.79 8.21
N LYS A 167 -6.28 -18.89 7.89
CA LYS A 167 -5.84 -19.83 6.83
C LYS A 167 -5.87 -19.18 5.45
N LYS A 168 -6.88 -18.37 5.16
CA LYS A 168 -7.12 -17.78 3.84
C LYS A 168 -6.24 -16.56 3.54
N LEU A 169 -5.89 -15.77 4.56
CA LEU A 169 -5.03 -14.61 4.38
C LEU A 169 -3.60 -15.03 3.98
N GLN A 170 -3.03 -14.30 3.03
CA GLN A 170 -1.69 -14.54 2.47
C GLN A 170 -0.75 -13.37 2.82
N PRO A 171 0.12 -13.52 3.86
CA PRO A 171 1.09 -12.50 4.22
C PRO A 171 2.01 -12.15 3.03
N GLY A 172 2.30 -10.86 2.88
CA GLY A 172 3.13 -10.32 1.81
C GLY A 172 2.42 -10.17 0.44
N ILE A 173 1.22 -10.76 0.30
CA ILE A 173 0.44 -10.74 -0.95
C ILE A 173 -0.83 -9.91 -0.78
N ASP A 174 -1.60 -10.19 0.28
CA ASP A 174 -2.89 -9.56 0.50
C ASP A 174 -2.76 -8.19 1.16
N GLY A 175 -3.28 -7.16 0.49
CA GLY A 175 -3.82 -6.00 1.20
C GLY A 175 -5.17 -6.39 1.79
N VAL A 176 -5.46 -5.93 2.98
CA VAL A 176 -6.68 -6.34 3.69
C VAL A 176 -7.52 -5.12 4.06
N ILE A 177 -8.79 -5.17 3.72
CA ILE A 177 -9.80 -4.20 4.16
C ILE A 177 -10.68 -4.92 5.18
N ILE A 178 -10.94 -4.27 6.31
CA ILE A 178 -11.99 -4.68 7.23
C ILE A 178 -13.07 -3.62 7.33
N LYS A 179 -14.31 -4.07 7.51
CA LYS A 179 -15.45 -3.18 7.69
C LYS A 179 -16.42 -3.77 8.71
N LYS A 180 -16.93 -2.89 9.59
CA LYS A 180 -18.02 -3.19 10.53
C LYS A 180 -18.87 -1.94 10.72
N GLY A 181 -20.03 -1.91 10.09
CA GLY A 181 -20.86 -0.70 10.07
C GLY A 181 -20.12 0.49 9.46
N TYR A 182 -19.91 1.57 10.24
CA TYR A 182 -19.17 2.75 9.80
C TYR A 182 -17.64 2.66 10.04
N HIS A 183 -17.19 1.65 10.75
CA HIS A 183 -15.77 1.40 11.03
C HIS A 183 -15.14 0.68 9.84
N GLN A 184 -14.11 1.28 9.28
CA GLN A 184 -13.37 0.69 8.15
C GLN A 184 -11.89 1.07 8.24
N SER A 185 -11.04 0.11 7.90
CA SER A 185 -9.61 0.36 7.74
C SER A 185 -9.01 -0.59 6.71
N THR A 186 -7.80 -0.27 6.26
CA THR A 186 -7.03 -1.13 5.38
C THR A 186 -5.55 -1.09 5.74
N PHE A 187 -4.87 -2.18 5.42
CA PHE A 187 -3.42 -2.26 5.30
C PHE A 187 -3.03 -2.74 3.90
N LEU A 188 -2.02 -2.09 3.32
CA LEU A 188 -1.38 -2.53 2.09
C LEU A 188 -0.53 -3.80 2.34
N PRO A 189 -0.22 -4.58 1.28
CA PRO A 189 0.62 -5.77 1.43
C PRO A 189 1.97 -5.53 2.09
N GLN A 190 2.60 -4.37 1.88
CA GLN A 190 3.89 -4.02 2.49
C GLN A 190 3.86 -3.99 4.03
N VAL A 191 2.68 -3.83 4.65
CA VAL A 191 2.55 -3.83 6.12
C VAL A 191 2.89 -5.20 6.72
N TRP A 192 2.79 -6.28 5.93
CA TRP A 192 3.21 -7.60 6.38
C TRP A 192 4.69 -7.70 6.75
N GLU A 193 5.55 -6.86 6.18
CA GLU A 193 6.98 -6.80 6.53
C GLU A 193 7.18 -6.39 8.00
N GLN A 194 6.31 -5.52 8.51
CA GLN A 194 6.36 -5.02 9.89
C GLN A 194 5.50 -5.86 10.84
N LEU A 195 4.41 -6.43 10.35
CA LEU A 195 3.46 -7.25 11.09
C LEU A 195 3.30 -8.63 10.43
N PRO A 196 4.33 -9.50 10.48
CA PRO A 196 4.31 -10.77 9.74
C PRO A 196 3.34 -11.80 10.33
N ARG A 197 2.93 -11.66 11.58
CA ARG A 197 1.96 -12.55 12.22
C ARG A 197 0.55 -12.09 11.92
N LYS A 198 -0.26 -12.97 11.36
CA LYS A 198 -1.64 -12.67 10.91
C LYS A 198 -2.52 -12.11 12.03
N GLU A 199 -2.38 -12.64 13.23
CA GLU A 199 -3.14 -12.18 14.42
C GLU A 199 -2.76 -10.75 14.80
N GLU A 200 -1.46 -10.42 14.81
CA GLU A 200 -0.99 -9.06 15.05
C GLU A 200 -1.47 -8.09 13.99
N PHE A 201 -1.33 -8.48 12.73
CA PHE A 201 -1.80 -7.70 11.60
C PHE A 201 -3.30 -7.36 11.73
N LEU A 202 -4.15 -8.37 11.99
CA LEU A 202 -5.58 -8.17 12.18
C LEU A 202 -5.92 -7.36 13.43
N ASN A 203 -5.18 -7.56 14.54
CA ASN A 203 -5.36 -6.78 15.75
C ASN A 203 -5.10 -5.29 15.47
N HIS A 204 -3.98 -4.96 14.84
CA HIS A 204 -3.63 -3.58 14.49
C HIS A 204 -4.60 -2.99 13.46
N LEU A 205 -5.09 -3.80 12.52
CA LEU A 205 -6.07 -3.38 11.54
C LEU A 205 -7.41 -3.04 12.20
N CYS A 206 -7.88 -3.84 13.17
CA CYS A 206 -9.07 -3.56 13.98
C CYS A 206 -8.91 -2.27 14.80
N LEU A 207 -7.79 -2.11 15.51
CA LEU A 207 -7.50 -0.89 16.27
C LEU A 207 -7.48 0.35 15.36
N LYS A 208 -6.92 0.24 14.16
CA LYS A 208 -6.92 1.31 13.16
C LYS A 208 -8.34 1.69 12.71
N ALA A 209 -9.26 0.74 12.67
CA ALA A 209 -10.67 0.98 12.38
C ALA A 209 -11.44 1.61 13.56
N GLY A 210 -10.80 1.76 14.73
CA GLY A 210 -11.47 2.18 15.95
C GLY A 210 -12.32 1.08 16.59
N LEU A 211 -11.97 -0.19 16.34
CA LEU A 211 -12.58 -1.37 16.92
C LEU A 211 -11.67 -1.97 18.01
N ASP A 212 -12.21 -2.91 18.80
CA ASP A 212 -11.39 -3.74 19.68
C ASP A 212 -10.38 -4.55 18.85
N GLY A 213 -9.15 -4.69 19.34
CA GLY A 213 -8.09 -5.41 18.61
C GLY A 213 -8.44 -6.87 18.29
N ASP A 214 -9.30 -7.49 19.08
CA ASP A 214 -9.76 -8.88 18.91
C ASP A 214 -11.11 -8.99 18.16
N GLU A 215 -11.62 -7.89 17.61
CA GLU A 215 -12.93 -7.87 16.96
C GLU A 215 -13.05 -8.87 15.81
N TRP A 216 -11.97 -9.11 15.08
CA TRP A 216 -11.91 -10.07 13.99
C TRP A 216 -12.19 -11.52 14.44
N LYS A 217 -11.94 -11.86 15.71
CA LYS A 217 -12.22 -13.19 16.28
C LYS A 217 -13.71 -13.43 16.52
N LYS A 218 -14.49 -12.37 16.60
CA LYS A 218 -15.93 -12.42 16.90
C LYS A 218 -16.79 -12.78 15.68
N GLY A 219 -16.17 -12.96 14.48
CA GLY A 219 -16.85 -13.35 13.23
C GLY A 219 -17.88 -12.34 12.71
N ARG A 220 -17.75 -11.05 13.06
CA ARG A 220 -18.72 -9.99 12.77
C ARG A 220 -18.18 -8.87 11.91
N ILE A 221 -17.03 -9.07 11.27
CA ILE A 221 -16.45 -8.09 10.35
C ILE A 221 -16.53 -8.58 8.91
N GLU A 222 -16.78 -7.69 7.99
CA GLU A 222 -16.61 -7.93 6.56
C GLU A 222 -15.11 -7.80 6.25
N VAL A 223 -14.57 -8.75 5.49
CA VAL A 223 -13.17 -8.75 5.06
C VAL A 223 -13.13 -8.78 3.55
N SER A 224 -12.31 -7.91 2.97
CA SER A 224 -11.96 -7.96 1.55
C SER A 224 -10.45 -7.96 1.40
N THR A 225 -9.95 -8.62 0.36
CA THR A 225 -8.53 -8.64 0.01
C THR A 225 -8.31 -8.02 -1.36
N TYR A 226 -7.16 -7.45 -1.55
CA TYR A 226 -6.67 -6.92 -2.82
C TYR A 226 -5.15 -7.11 -2.89
N GLN A 227 -4.58 -6.94 -4.06
CA GLN A 227 -3.14 -7.00 -4.24
C GLN A 227 -2.61 -5.65 -4.70
N ALA A 228 -1.32 -5.44 -4.55
CA ALA A 228 -0.66 -4.22 -4.97
C ALA A 228 0.60 -4.55 -5.76
N GLN A 229 0.80 -3.82 -6.85
CA GLN A 229 2.06 -3.76 -7.56
C GLN A 229 2.71 -2.42 -7.23
N ALA A 230 3.92 -2.45 -6.69
CA ALA A 230 4.67 -1.26 -6.31
C ALA A 230 5.81 -1.00 -7.29
N PHE A 231 6.06 0.29 -7.57
CA PHE A 231 7.19 0.78 -8.34
C PHE A 231 7.84 1.93 -7.56
N GLU A 232 9.16 1.96 -7.51
CA GLU A 232 9.92 2.98 -6.77
C GLU A 232 11.09 3.54 -7.60
N GLU A 233 11.57 4.75 -7.20
CA GLU A 233 12.75 5.42 -7.79
C GLU A 233 14.06 4.98 -7.16
#